data_b7512a77f5d674715038282beda78df9
#
_entry.id   b7512a77f5d674715038282beda78df9
#
_cell.length_a   1.000
_cell.length_b   1.000
_cell.length_c   1.000
_cell.angle_alpha   90.00
_cell.angle_beta   90.00
_cell.angle_gamma   90.00
#
_symmetry.space_group_name_H-M   'P 1'
#
loop_
_entity.id
_entity.type
_entity.pdbx_description
1 polymer ?
#
loop_
_entity_poly.entity_id
_entity_poly.type
_entity_poly.pdbx_seq_one_letter_code
_entity_poly.pdbx_strand_id
1 'polypeptide(L)'
;MPSAPLPARGAFRRSSACRARSNGAYQTSGGLHGVGASVVNALSDTLRVEVARNRELWVQSFSRGISQGPVKMVGAASNRRGTTITFHPDPEIFGHLQFKPARLMKMVRSKAYLFSGVEIRWKSAIPDGDTP
;
A
#
# COMPACT_ATOMS: atom_id res chain seq x y z
N MET A 1 0.51 33.47 -4.18
CA MET A 1 -0.33 32.27 -4.03
C MET A 1 0.59 31.08 -3.95
N PRO A 2 0.70 30.40 -2.82
CA PRO A 2 1.42 29.13 -2.80
C PRO A 2 0.68 28.17 -3.72
N SER A 3 1.40 27.61 -4.68
CA SER A 3 0.87 26.57 -5.55
C SER A 3 0.40 25.38 -4.69
N ALA A 4 -0.82 24.94 -4.91
CA ALA A 4 -1.34 23.75 -4.24
C ALA A 4 -0.36 22.58 -4.41
N PRO A 5 -0.09 21.80 -3.38
CA PRO A 5 0.79 20.65 -3.50
C PRO A 5 0.21 19.69 -4.55
N LEU A 6 1.06 19.26 -5.46
CA LEU A 6 0.70 18.28 -6.48
C LEU A 6 0.03 17.06 -5.83
N PRO A 7 -1.09 16.59 -6.39
CA PRO A 7 -1.79 15.46 -5.81
C PRO A 7 -0.89 14.22 -5.76
N ALA A 8 -1.11 13.40 -4.78
CA ALA A 8 -0.39 12.16 -4.46
C ALA A 8 -0.14 11.19 -5.63
N ARG A 9 -0.70 11.45 -6.79
CA ARG A 9 -0.53 10.68 -8.04
C ARG A 9 0.92 10.44 -8.43
N GLY A 10 1.84 11.35 -8.07
CA GLY A 10 3.25 11.22 -8.41
C GLY A 10 4.00 10.12 -7.65
N ALA A 11 3.71 9.93 -6.38
CA ALA A 11 4.35 8.91 -5.56
C ALA A 11 3.88 7.49 -5.92
N PHE A 12 2.59 7.33 -6.21
CA PHE A 12 2.03 6.07 -6.66
C PHE A 12 2.46 5.67 -8.07
N ARG A 13 2.64 6.59 -8.97
CA ARG A 13 3.23 6.32 -10.29
C ARG A 13 4.65 5.77 -10.20
N ARG A 14 5.43 6.20 -9.20
CA ARG A 14 6.78 5.68 -9.01
C ARG A 14 6.80 4.26 -8.44
N SER A 15 5.88 3.91 -7.58
CA SER A 15 5.74 2.53 -7.11
C SER A 15 5.19 1.61 -8.21
N SER A 16 4.34 2.12 -9.09
CA SER A 16 3.92 1.37 -10.27
C SER A 16 5.01 1.23 -11.32
N ALA A 17 6.01 2.12 -11.36
CA ALA A 17 7.20 1.91 -12.18
C ALA A 17 8.10 0.75 -11.67
N CYS A 18 8.02 0.38 -10.41
CA CYS A 18 8.60 -0.88 -9.93
C CYS A 18 7.95 -2.13 -10.56
N ARG A 19 6.73 -2.02 -11.07
CA ARG A 19 6.08 -3.08 -11.85
C ARG A 19 6.74 -3.33 -13.20
N ALA A 20 7.36 -2.34 -13.80
CA ALA A 20 7.97 -2.44 -15.11
C ALA A 20 9.28 -3.24 -15.15
N ARG A 21 9.74 -3.77 -14.02
CA ARG A 21 10.97 -4.56 -13.95
C ARG A 21 10.79 -6.06 -13.78
N SER A 22 9.58 -6.55 -13.71
CA SER A 22 9.37 -7.97 -13.95
C SER A 22 9.53 -8.22 -15.44
N ASN A 23 10.54 -8.95 -15.82
CA ASN A 23 10.81 -9.39 -17.20
C ASN A 23 9.74 -10.36 -17.73
N GLY A 24 8.52 -10.18 -17.32
CA GLY A 24 7.39 -10.95 -17.80
C GLY A 24 6.33 -10.00 -18.31
N ALA A 25 5.86 -10.19 -19.51
CA ALA A 25 4.62 -9.61 -19.96
C ALA A 25 3.57 -9.83 -18.86
N TYR A 26 2.84 -8.78 -18.49
CA TYR A 26 1.73 -8.91 -17.56
C TYR A 26 0.71 -9.87 -18.14
N GLN A 27 0.76 -11.12 -17.72
CA GLN A 27 -0.22 -12.11 -18.15
C GLN A 27 -1.56 -11.93 -17.44
N THR A 28 -1.53 -11.40 -16.18
CA THR A 28 -2.74 -11.09 -15.43
C THR A 28 -2.48 -9.93 -14.48
N SER A 29 -3.37 -8.96 -14.47
CA SER A 29 -3.40 -7.86 -13.51
C SER A 29 -4.51 -8.09 -12.48
N GLY A 30 -4.18 -8.02 -11.19
CA GLY A 30 -5.17 -8.11 -10.11
C GLY A 30 -6.04 -6.85 -9.96
N GLY A 31 -5.72 -5.79 -10.70
CA GLY A 31 -6.44 -4.53 -10.69
C GLY A 31 -6.78 -4.08 -12.11
N LEU A 32 -8.03 -3.66 -12.32
CA LEU A 32 -8.53 -3.29 -13.64
C LEU A 32 -8.07 -1.91 -14.11
N HIS A 33 -7.82 -0.96 -13.19
CA HIS A 33 -7.60 0.44 -13.54
C HIS A 33 -6.33 1.07 -12.95
N GLY A 34 -5.55 0.34 -12.17
CA GLY A 34 -4.34 0.85 -11.51
C GLY A 34 -4.60 1.92 -10.45
N VAL A 35 -5.82 2.03 -9.93
CA VAL A 35 -6.25 3.08 -9.00
C VAL A 35 -6.40 2.60 -7.55
N GLY A 36 -6.25 1.31 -7.28
CA GLY A 36 -6.50 0.73 -5.95
C GLY A 36 -5.73 1.41 -4.83
N ALA A 37 -4.44 1.60 -5.02
CA ALA A 37 -3.60 2.28 -4.03
C ALA A 37 -3.98 3.76 -3.84
N SER A 38 -4.38 4.45 -4.90
CA SER A 38 -4.83 5.84 -4.84
C SER A 38 -6.15 5.96 -4.07
N VAL A 39 -7.05 5.01 -4.22
CA VAL A 39 -8.31 4.95 -3.48
C VAL A 39 -8.05 4.71 -2.00
N VAL A 40 -7.20 3.77 -1.65
CA VAL A 40 -6.81 3.53 -0.24
C VAL A 40 -6.21 4.79 0.37
N ASN A 41 -5.36 5.51 -0.36
CA ASN A 41 -4.78 6.76 0.11
C ASN A 41 -5.85 7.83 0.37
N ALA A 42 -6.79 8.01 -0.54
CA ALA A 42 -7.88 8.98 -0.39
C ALA A 42 -8.81 8.66 0.80
N LEU A 43 -9.01 7.39 1.10
CA LEU A 43 -9.89 6.91 2.18
C LEU A 43 -9.18 6.68 3.52
N SER A 44 -7.92 7.07 3.62
CA SER A 44 -7.12 6.94 4.84
C SER A 44 -6.81 8.30 5.44
N ASP A 45 -6.96 8.42 6.74
CA ASP A 45 -6.53 9.63 7.46
C ASP A 45 -5.01 9.74 7.50
N THR A 46 -4.33 8.61 7.55
CA THR A 46 -2.87 8.51 7.43
C THR A 46 -2.46 7.37 6.52
N LEU A 47 -1.50 7.62 5.66
CA LEU A 47 -0.85 6.60 4.85
C LEU A 47 0.64 6.92 4.77
N ARG A 48 1.46 5.92 5.03
CA ARG A 48 2.92 6.01 4.97
C ARG A 48 3.46 4.97 4.02
N VAL A 49 4.29 5.41 3.10
CA VAL A 49 5.00 4.56 2.16
C VAL A 49 6.49 4.57 2.49
N GLU A 50 7.06 3.40 2.65
CA GLU A 50 8.50 3.21 2.81
C GLU A 50 9.02 2.36 1.66
N VAL A 51 10.07 2.81 1.01
CA VAL A 51 10.74 2.08 -0.06
C VAL A 51 12.21 1.87 0.31
N ALA A 52 12.57 0.62 0.51
CA ALA A 52 13.96 0.21 0.71
C ALA A 52 14.54 -0.24 -0.63
N ARG A 53 15.48 0.52 -1.15
CA ARG A 53 16.12 0.27 -2.43
C ARG A 53 17.52 0.84 -2.47
N ASN A 54 18.45 0.12 -3.12
CA ASN A 54 19.85 0.53 -3.25
C ASN A 54 20.51 0.86 -1.90
N ARG A 55 20.18 0.08 -0.85
CA ARG A 55 20.64 0.28 0.52
C ARG A 55 20.18 1.58 1.18
N GLU A 56 19.18 2.22 0.61
CA GLU A 56 18.58 3.45 1.11
C GLU A 56 17.11 3.24 1.47
N LEU A 57 16.65 3.90 2.51
CA LEU A 57 15.24 3.91 2.93
C LEU A 57 14.62 5.26 2.61
N TRP A 58 13.62 5.24 1.75
CA TRP A 58 12.87 6.41 1.34
C TRP A 58 11.47 6.36 1.93
N VAL A 59 10.99 7.48 2.43
CA VAL A 59 9.70 7.58 3.10
C VAL A 59 8.91 8.76 2.56
N GLN A 60 7.59 8.55 2.40
CA GLN A 60 6.63 9.61 2.14
C GLN A 60 5.35 9.34 2.92
N SER A 61 4.73 10.39 3.46
CA SER A 61 3.49 10.32 4.22
C SER A 61 2.40 11.13 3.54
N PHE A 62 1.18 10.67 3.74
CA PHE A 62 -0.04 11.26 3.19
C PHE A 62 -1.13 11.34 4.25
N SER A 63 -2.03 12.27 4.11
CA SER A 63 -3.26 12.36 4.88
C SER A 63 -4.42 12.64 3.93
N ARG A 64 -5.41 11.77 3.93
CA ARG A 64 -6.60 11.88 3.06
C ARG A 64 -6.26 12.13 1.58
N GLY A 65 -5.24 11.42 1.09
CA GLY A 65 -4.76 11.52 -0.27
C GLY A 65 -3.79 12.68 -0.55
N ILE A 66 -3.56 13.56 0.42
CA ILE A 66 -2.69 14.73 0.28
C ILE A 66 -1.29 14.42 0.81
N SER A 67 -0.28 14.67 -0.01
CA SER A 67 1.11 14.51 0.42
C SER A 67 1.44 15.47 1.57
N GLN A 68 2.04 14.94 2.63
CA GLN A 68 2.50 15.72 3.80
C GLN A 68 3.91 16.27 3.62
N GLY A 69 4.52 16.06 2.48
CA GLY A 69 5.85 16.54 2.16
C GLY A 69 6.49 15.76 1.03
N PRO A 70 7.70 16.14 0.64
CA PRO A 70 8.44 15.42 -0.39
C PRO A 70 8.88 14.04 0.08
N VAL A 71 9.23 13.18 -0.87
CA VAL A 71 9.92 11.92 -0.57
C VAL A 71 11.25 12.23 0.09
N LYS A 72 11.54 11.61 1.23
CA LYS A 72 12.78 11.82 1.99
C LYS A 72 13.55 10.52 2.14
N MET A 73 14.84 10.60 1.97
CA MET A 73 15.76 9.56 2.38
C MET A 73 16.00 9.67 3.88
N VAL A 74 15.62 8.67 4.65
CA VAL A 74 15.65 8.71 6.12
C VAL A 74 16.77 7.89 6.74
N GLY A 75 17.45 7.07 5.96
CA GLY A 75 18.56 6.28 6.48
C GLY A 75 19.05 5.18 5.55
N ALA A 76 19.99 4.40 6.05
CA ALA A 76 20.49 3.21 5.37
C ALA A 76 19.57 2.00 5.62
N ALA A 77 19.41 1.17 4.62
CA ALA A 77 18.64 -0.07 4.70
C ALA A 77 19.43 -1.22 4.03
N SER A 78 20.58 -1.54 4.60
CA SER A 78 21.53 -2.47 4.01
C SER A 78 20.99 -3.88 3.79
N ASN A 79 20.10 -4.33 4.66
CA ASN A 79 19.52 -5.68 4.64
C ASN A 79 18.02 -5.72 4.29
N ARG A 80 17.46 -4.60 3.83
CA ARG A 80 16.04 -4.48 3.53
C ARG A 80 15.84 -4.08 2.07
N ARG A 81 14.92 -4.74 1.41
CA ARG A 81 14.49 -4.42 0.06
C ARG A 81 12.99 -4.58 -0.06
N GLY A 82 12.35 -3.68 -0.76
CA GLY A 82 10.93 -3.73 -1.04
C GLY A 82 10.18 -2.49 -0.58
N THR A 83 8.86 -2.57 -0.64
CA THR A 83 7.94 -1.49 -0.31
C THR A 83 7.04 -1.89 0.84
N THR A 84 6.93 -1.02 1.84
CA THR A 84 5.97 -1.16 2.94
C THR A 84 4.96 -0.04 2.84
N ILE A 85 3.70 -0.39 2.91
CA ILE A 85 2.59 0.56 2.96
C ILE A 85 1.85 0.35 4.27
N THR A 86 1.80 1.40 5.08
CA THR A 86 1.03 1.42 6.33
C THR A 86 -0.07 2.46 6.18
N PHE A 87 -1.30 2.08 6.46
CA PHE A 87 -2.43 2.99 6.38
C PHE A 87 -3.43 2.77 7.50
N HIS A 88 -4.14 3.82 7.82
CA HIS A 88 -5.25 3.80 8.77
C HIS A 88 -6.52 4.33 8.08
N PRO A 89 -7.61 3.56 8.05
CA PRO A 89 -8.87 4.02 7.46
C PRO A 89 -9.39 5.28 8.14
N ASP A 90 -9.89 6.23 7.35
CA ASP A 90 -10.41 7.47 7.88
C ASP A 90 -11.66 7.24 8.73
N PRO A 91 -11.64 7.54 10.04
CA PRO A 91 -12.80 7.35 10.90
C PRO A 91 -13.99 8.24 10.54
N GLU A 92 -13.78 9.36 9.86
CA GLU A 92 -14.87 10.19 9.36
C GLU A 92 -15.67 9.51 8.25
N ILE A 93 -15.03 8.59 7.51
CA ILE A 93 -15.68 7.83 6.43
C ILE A 93 -16.21 6.50 6.94
N PHE A 94 -15.40 5.78 7.71
CA PHE A 94 -15.70 4.41 8.13
C PHE A 94 -16.28 4.31 9.55
N GLY A 95 -16.20 5.39 10.35
CA GLY A 95 -16.68 5.40 11.73
C GLY A 95 -15.98 4.34 12.58
N HIS A 96 -16.77 3.52 13.26
CA HIS A 96 -16.29 2.44 14.12
C HIS A 96 -16.10 1.10 13.40
N LEU A 97 -16.14 1.09 12.07
CA LEU A 97 -15.93 -0.12 11.29
C LEU A 97 -14.51 -0.64 11.48
N GLN A 98 -14.40 -1.92 11.77
CA GLN A 98 -13.12 -2.61 11.90
C GLN A 98 -12.93 -3.62 10.78
N PHE A 99 -11.67 -3.87 10.45
CA PHE A 99 -11.35 -4.97 9.56
C PHE A 99 -11.78 -6.31 10.15
N LYS A 100 -12.35 -7.16 9.32
CA LYS A 100 -12.69 -8.54 9.68
C LYS A 100 -11.56 -9.47 9.19
N PRO A 101 -10.73 -10.02 10.10
CA PRO A 101 -9.57 -10.82 9.71
C PRO A 101 -9.92 -12.01 8.83
N ALA A 102 -10.99 -12.74 9.17
CA ALA A 102 -11.45 -13.89 8.40
C ALA A 102 -11.80 -13.54 6.93
N ARG A 103 -12.44 -12.39 6.73
CA ARG A 103 -12.79 -11.91 5.37
C ARG A 103 -11.54 -11.52 4.57
N LEU A 104 -10.60 -10.85 5.20
CA LEU A 104 -9.33 -10.48 4.58
C LEU A 104 -8.49 -11.71 4.26
N MET A 105 -8.41 -12.68 5.18
CA MET A 105 -7.72 -13.95 4.96
C MET A 105 -8.30 -14.70 3.77
N LYS A 106 -9.62 -14.78 3.63
CA LYS A 106 -10.27 -15.40 2.48
C LYS A 106 -9.89 -14.72 1.18
N MET A 107 -9.86 -13.39 1.16
CA MET A 107 -9.47 -12.61 0.00
C MET A 107 -7.99 -12.83 -0.37
N VAL A 108 -7.09 -12.79 0.61
CA VAL A 108 -5.66 -13.02 0.43
C VAL A 108 -5.40 -14.43 -0.10
N ARG A 109 -6.07 -15.43 0.46
CA ARG A 109 -5.98 -16.83 0.02
C ARG A 109 -6.41 -16.99 -1.44
N SER A 110 -7.50 -16.37 -1.85
CA SER A 110 -7.97 -16.42 -3.24
C SER A 110 -6.95 -15.79 -4.20
N LYS A 111 -6.27 -14.71 -3.81
CA LYS A 111 -5.20 -14.10 -4.61
C LYS A 111 -3.98 -15.01 -4.73
N ALA A 112 -3.58 -15.68 -3.66
CA ALA A 112 -2.47 -16.62 -3.69
C ALA A 112 -2.74 -17.81 -4.63
N TYR A 113 -3.99 -18.28 -4.70
CA TYR A 113 -4.37 -19.32 -5.66
C TYR A 113 -4.34 -18.88 -7.12
N LEU A 114 -4.75 -17.64 -7.39
CA LEU A 114 -4.83 -17.12 -8.76
C LEU A 114 -3.46 -16.76 -9.35
N PHE A 115 -2.48 -16.45 -8.50
CA PHE A 115 -1.17 -15.99 -8.92
C PHE A 115 -0.08 -16.96 -8.45
N SER A 116 0.25 -17.92 -9.30
CA SER A 116 1.32 -18.88 -9.00
C SER A 116 2.67 -18.17 -8.83
N GLY A 117 3.45 -18.65 -7.87
CA GLY A 117 4.77 -18.06 -7.56
C GLY A 117 4.72 -16.86 -6.61
N VAL A 118 3.54 -16.43 -6.16
CA VAL A 118 3.39 -15.41 -5.14
C VAL A 118 3.23 -16.06 -3.78
N GLU A 119 4.14 -15.74 -2.86
CA GLU A 119 4.01 -16.09 -1.44
C GLU A 119 3.36 -14.94 -0.69
N ILE A 120 2.25 -15.21 -0.01
CA ILE A 120 1.55 -14.24 0.82
C ILE A 120 1.62 -14.68 2.27
N ARG A 121 2.23 -13.87 3.12
CA ARG A 121 2.30 -14.09 4.57
C ARG A 121 1.26 -13.23 5.26
N TRP A 122 0.43 -13.86 6.06
CA TRP A 122 -0.63 -13.21 6.80
C TRP A 122 -0.33 -13.18 8.30
N LYS A 123 -0.56 -12.02 8.92
CA LYS A 123 -0.53 -11.86 10.37
C LYS A 123 -1.64 -10.92 10.80
N SER A 124 -2.40 -11.25 11.82
CA SER A 124 -3.41 -10.39 12.41
C SER A 124 -3.13 -10.20 13.90
N ALA A 125 -3.25 -8.96 14.37
CA ALA A 125 -3.27 -8.62 15.79
C ALA A 125 -4.71 -8.53 16.33
N ILE A 126 -5.71 -8.50 15.42
CA ILE A 126 -7.12 -8.54 15.80
C ILE A 126 -7.46 -10.00 16.07
N PRO A 127 -7.94 -10.34 17.28
CA PRO A 127 -8.37 -11.71 17.55
C PRO A 127 -9.50 -12.08 16.58
N ASP A 128 -9.49 -13.32 16.11
CA ASP A 128 -10.62 -13.86 15.37
C ASP A 128 -11.81 -13.91 16.35
N GLY A 129 -12.53 -12.80 16.39
CA GLY A 129 -13.79 -12.74 17.08
C GLY A 129 -14.76 -13.64 16.34
N ASP A 130 -15.26 -14.63 17.09
CA ASP A 130 -16.26 -15.60 16.73
C ASP A 130 -16.91 -15.40 15.35
N THR A 131 -16.57 -16.30 14.47
CA THR A 131 -17.49 -16.66 13.38
C THR A 131 -18.63 -17.44 13.99
N PRO A 132 -19.85 -16.92 13.98
CA PRO A 132 -20.99 -17.80 14.15
C PRO A 132 -21.08 -18.74 12.96
#